data_65ac856803777e1e3f9104edd55c46c4
#
_entry.id   65ac856803777e1e3f9104edd55c46c4
#
_cell.length_a   1.000
_cell.length_b   1.000
_cell.length_c   1.000
_cell.angle_alpha   90.00
_cell.angle_beta   90.00
_cell.angle_gamma   90.00
#
_symmetry.space_group_name_H-M   'P 1'
#
loop_
_entity.id
_entity.type
_entity.pdbx_description
1 polymer ?
#
loop_
_entity_poly.entity_id
_entity_poly.type
_entity_poly.pdbx_seq_one_letter_code
_entity_poly.pdbx_strand_id
1 'polypeptide(L)'
;MTFNDWPWRHWRQRRGEALALRLNNQPLTWRELCARVDALASGFAAQGVMEGQGVALRAYNHPETLLAWLALLQCGARVLPLNPQLPAVLLQALLPALTMQHQLVLNGDVLPGNLPMLTLQ
;
A
#
# COMPACT_ATOMS: atom_id res chain seq x y z
N MET A 1 -10.92 -2.05 -13.08
CA MET A 1 -10.10 -2.83 -14.02
C MET A 1 -9.13 -3.71 -13.27
N THR A 2 -9.13 -4.98 -13.57
CA THR A 2 -8.28 -5.95 -12.90
C THR A 2 -7.08 -6.27 -13.79
N PHE A 3 -5.88 -6.12 -13.27
CA PHE A 3 -4.68 -6.56 -13.97
C PHE A 3 -4.27 -7.93 -13.44
N ASN A 4 -4.27 -8.91 -14.29
CA ASN A 4 -3.74 -10.22 -13.94
C ASN A 4 -2.23 -10.30 -14.15
N ASP A 5 -1.67 -9.29 -14.77
CA ASP A 5 -0.31 -9.32 -15.27
C ASP A 5 0.49 -8.10 -14.78
N TRP A 6 0.51 -7.92 -13.48
CA TRP A 6 1.30 -6.86 -12.88
C TRP A 6 2.79 -7.08 -13.17
N PRO A 7 3.60 -6.01 -13.34
CA PRO A 7 5.03 -6.15 -13.66
C PRO A 7 5.80 -7.05 -12.70
N TRP A 8 5.52 -6.97 -11.40
CA TRP A 8 6.22 -7.81 -10.43
C TRP A 8 5.86 -9.29 -10.58
N ARG A 9 4.64 -9.61 -11.01
CA ARG A 9 4.23 -10.99 -11.28
C ARG A 9 4.93 -11.53 -12.51
N HIS A 10 5.10 -10.70 -13.53
CA HIS A 10 5.84 -11.05 -14.73
C HIS A 10 7.28 -11.46 -14.37
N TRP A 11 7.95 -10.66 -13.56
CA TRP A 11 9.33 -10.96 -13.17
C TRP A 11 9.41 -12.17 -12.25
N ARG A 12 8.37 -12.45 -11.44
CA ARG A 12 8.33 -13.67 -10.65
C ARG A 12 8.38 -14.91 -11.55
N GLN A 13 7.66 -14.90 -12.66
CA GLN A 13 7.63 -16.02 -13.60
C GLN A 13 8.95 -16.17 -14.34
N ARG A 14 9.55 -15.05 -14.71
CA ARG A 14 10.75 -15.06 -15.55
C ARG A 14 12.04 -15.15 -14.74
N ARG A 15 12.08 -14.51 -13.58
CA ARG A 15 13.28 -14.40 -12.77
C ARG A 15 12.93 -14.49 -11.28
N GLY A 16 12.19 -15.52 -10.91
CA GLY A 16 11.71 -15.66 -9.55
C GLY A 16 12.79 -15.62 -8.49
N GLU A 17 13.98 -16.12 -8.81
CA GLU A 17 15.10 -16.16 -7.86
C GLU A 17 16.04 -14.96 -7.98
N ALA A 18 15.81 -14.05 -8.94
CA ALA A 18 16.63 -12.86 -9.07
C ALA A 18 16.26 -11.83 -8.01
N LEU A 19 17.24 -11.02 -7.61
CA LEU A 19 17.03 -9.95 -6.64
C LEU A 19 16.11 -8.90 -7.18
N ALA A 20 14.98 -8.63 -6.51
CA ALA A 20 14.07 -7.57 -6.86
C ALA A 20 14.44 -6.27 -6.19
N LEU A 21 14.70 -6.31 -4.87
CA LEU A 21 15.07 -5.13 -4.10
C LEU A 21 15.62 -5.57 -2.74
N ARG A 22 16.19 -4.62 -2.02
CA ARG A 22 16.59 -4.82 -0.64
C ARG A 22 15.65 -4.04 0.26
N LEU A 23 15.07 -4.74 1.21
CA LEU A 23 14.14 -4.15 2.17
C LEU A 23 14.81 -4.17 3.54
N ASN A 24 15.14 -3.00 4.07
CA ASN A 24 15.80 -2.87 5.38
C ASN A 24 17.08 -3.73 5.46
N ASN A 25 17.90 -3.68 4.41
CA ASN A 25 19.11 -4.47 4.21
C ASN A 25 18.89 -5.98 4.04
N GLN A 26 17.64 -6.41 3.90
CA GLN A 26 17.30 -7.78 3.60
C GLN A 26 17.04 -7.93 2.11
N PRO A 27 17.76 -8.82 1.39
CA PRO A 27 17.46 -9.02 -0.03
C PRO A 27 16.14 -9.76 -0.20
N LEU A 28 15.36 -9.32 -1.20
CA LEU A 28 14.13 -9.99 -1.60
C LEU A 28 14.21 -10.38 -3.05
N THR A 29 13.96 -11.65 -3.35
CA THR A 29 13.81 -12.11 -4.73
C THR A 29 12.42 -11.70 -5.24
N TRP A 30 12.21 -11.79 -6.54
CA TRP A 30 10.89 -11.52 -7.12
C TRP A 30 9.82 -12.45 -6.55
N ARG A 31 10.17 -13.71 -6.30
CA ARG A 31 9.24 -14.66 -5.68
C ARG A 31 8.85 -14.24 -4.27
N GLU A 32 9.84 -13.83 -3.48
CA GLU A 32 9.59 -13.39 -2.11
C GLU A 32 8.77 -12.10 -2.09
N LEU A 33 9.09 -11.15 -2.98
CA LEU A 33 8.34 -9.91 -3.11
C LEU A 33 6.87 -10.20 -3.40
N CYS A 34 6.60 -11.04 -4.39
CA CYS A 34 5.23 -11.39 -4.77
C CYS A 34 4.48 -12.10 -3.64
N ALA A 35 5.16 -12.99 -2.92
CA ALA A 35 4.53 -13.69 -1.79
C ALA A 35 4.11 -12.70 -0.70
N ARG A 36 4.95 -11.72 -0.39
CA ARG A 36 4.63 -10.72 0.63
C ARG A 36 3.53 -9.78 0.16
N VAL A 37 3.58 -9.36 -1.12
CA VAL A 37 2.52 -8.52 -1.70
C VAL A 37 1.18 -9.26 -1.69
N ASP A 38 1.17 -10.52 -2.08
CA ASP A 38 -0.07 -11.32 -2.08
C ASP A 38 -0.63 -11.45 -0.66
N ALA A 39 0.22 -11.68 0.33
CA ALA A 39 -0.22 -11.79 1.72
C ALA A 39 -0.84 -10.47 2.22
N LEU A 40 -0.20 -9.35 1.92
CA LEU A 40 -0.72 -8.03 2.29
C LEU A 40 -2.03 -7.73 1.56
N ALA A 41 -2.11 -8.05 0.27
CA ALA A 41 -3.33 -7.82 -0.52
C ALA A 41 -4.50 -8.62 0.05
N SER A 42 -4.27 -9.88 0.41
CA SER A 42 -5.30 -10.71 1.05
C SER A 42 -5.73 -10.11 2.38
N GLY A 43 -4.79 -9.62 3.17
CA GLY A 43 -5.09 -8.97 4.45
C GLY A 43 -5.89 -7.70 4.27
N PHE A 44 -5.55 -6.87 3.30
CA PHE A 44 -6.32 -5.64 3.02
C PHE A 44 -7.72 -5.96 2.51
N ALA A 45 -7.86 -6.95 1.63
CA ALA A 45 -9.18 -7.37 1.17
C ALA A 45 -10.04 -7.86 2.33
N ALA A 46 -9.46 -8.62 3.26
CA ALA A 46 -10.15 -9.07 4.45
C ALA A 46 -10.58 -7.92 5.36
N GLN A 47 -9.86 -6.81 5.31
CA GLN A 47 -10.20 -5.60 6.08
C GLN A 47 -11.19 -4.70 5.35
N GLY A 48 -11.67 -5.09 4.17
CA GLY A 48 -12.72 -4.38 3.45
C GLY A 48 -12.27 -3.52 2.30
N VAL A 49 -11.00 -3.57 1.90
CA VAL A 49 -10.54 -2.81 0.73
C VAL A 49 -11.10 -3.44 -0.54
N MET A 50 -11.80 -2.65 -1.33
CA MET A 50 -12.45 -3.10 -2.56
C MET A 50 -11.94 -2.28 -3.74
N GLU A 51 -12.11 -2.84 -4.94
CA GLU A 51 -11.72 -2.16 -6.16
C GLU A 51 -12.38 -0.79 -6.27
N GLY A 52 -11.60 0.20 -6.65
CA GLY A 52 -12.09 1.57 -6.83
C GLY A 52 -12.11 2.41 -5.56
N GLN A 53 -11.95 1.80 -4.39
CA GLN A 53 -11.94 2.56 -3.14
C GLN A 53 -10.63 3.32 -2.97
N GLY A 54 -10.72 4.48 -2.30
CA GLY A 54 -9.55 5.30 -2.02
C GLY A 54 -8.90 4.94 -0.69
N VAL A 55 -7.59 4.83 -0.67
CA VAL A 55 -6.80 4.57 0.53
C VAL A 55 -5.76 5.67 0.68
N ALA A 56 -5.83 6.40 1.79
CA ALA A 56 -4.81 7.39 2.12
C ALA A 56 -3.64 6.68 2.80
N LEU A 57 -2.47 6.74 2.16
CA LEU A 57 -1.26 6.08 2.66
C LEU A 57 -0.31 7.14 3.22
N ARG A 58 -0.15 7.16 4.53
CA ARG A 58 0.75 8.10 5.20
C ARG A 58 2.01 7.37 5.64
N ALA A 59 3.09 7.55 4.87
CA ALA A 59 4.34 6.88 5.15
C ALA A 59 5.52 7.63 4.55
N TYR A 60 6.67 7.51 5.21
CA TYR A 60 7.92 8.10 4.72
C TYR A 60 9.08 7.22 5.17
N ASN A 61 9.83 6.69 4.20
CA ASN A 61 10.99 5.82 4.45
C ASN A 61 10.69 4.60 5.31
N HIS A 62 9.44 4.16 5.35
CA HIS A 62 9.10 2.94 6.07
C HIS A 62 9.42 1.74 5.18
N PRO A 63 10.05 0.68 5.72
CA PRO A 63 10.45 -0.46 4.90
C PRO A 63 9.29 -1.17 4.21
N GLU A 64 8.09 -1.12 4.79
CA GLU A 64 6.93 -1.81 4.22
C GLU A 64 6.13 -0.94 3.23
N THR A 65 6.52 0.33 3.01
CA THR A 65 5.74 1.25 2.18
C THR A 65 5.54 0.73 0.76
N LEU A 66 6.61 0.28 0.12
CA LEU A 66 6.53 -0.20 -1.25
C LEU A 66 5.64 -1.43 -1.36
N LEU A 67 5.82 -2.39 -0.45
CA LEU A 67 5.03 -3.62 -0.47
C LEU A 67 3.56 -3.34 -0.22
N ALA A 68 3.27 -2.45 0.74
CA ALA A 68 1.88 -2.05 1.03
C ALA A 68 1.25 -1.35 -0.17
N TRP A 69 1.99 -0.46 -0.83
CA TRP A 69 1.49 0.24 -2.01
C TRP A 69 1.15 -0.74 -3.13
N LEU A 70 2.07 -1.68 -3.42
CA LEU A 70 1.84 -2.69 -4.45
C LEU A 70 0.63 -3.56 -4.11
N ALA A 71 0.48 -3.93 -2.84
CA ALA A 71 -0.65 -4.73 -2.39
C ALA A 71 -1.98 -3.99 -2.57
N LEU A 72 -2.01 -2.70 -2.23
CA LEU A 72 -3.22 -1.89 -2.42
C LEU A 72 -3.57 -1.75 -3.90
N LEU A 73 -2.58 -1.55 -4.76
CA LEU A 73 -2.80 -1.53 -6.20
C LEU A 73 -3.36 -2.85 -6.69
N GLN A 74 -2.87 -3.96 -6.16
CA GLN A 74 -3.35 -5.29 -6.54
C GLN A 74 -4.80 -5.50 -6.13
N CYS A 75 -5.26 -4.84 -5.06
CA CYS A 75 -6.66 -4.85 -4.67
C CYS A 75 -7.54 -3.95 -5.55
N GLY A 76 -6.94 -3.18 -6.46
CA GLY A 76 -7.67 -2.25 -7.30
C GLY A 76 -7.97 -0.92 -6.62
N ALA A 77 -7.33 -0.63 -5.50
CA ALA A 77 -7.57 0.60 -4.75
C ALA A 77 -6.87 1.79 -5.41
N ARG A 78 -7.44 2.99 -5.18
CA ARG A 78 -6.80 4.25 -5.52
C ARG A 78 -5.93 4.66 -4.33
N VAL A 79 -4.62 4.73 -4.52
CA VAL A 79 -3.71 5.04 -3.42
C VAL A 79 -3.32 6.51 -3.48
N LEU A 80 -3.55 7.22 -2.37
CA LEU A 80 -3.10 8.60 -2.21
C LEU A 80 -1.94 8.62 -1.22
N PRO A 81 -0.70 8.77 -1.71
CA PRO A 81 0.44 8.88 -0.80
C PRO A 81 0.47 10.26 -0.14
N LEU A 82 0.67 10.29 1.17
CA LEU A 82 0.72 11.52 1.94
C LEU A 82 2.02 11.59 2.74
N ASN A 83 2.65 12.75 2.72
CA ASN A 83 3.81 13.01 3.53
C ASN A 83 3.40 12.99 5.01
N PRO A 84 4.08 12.21 5.89
CA PRO A 84 3.73 12.18 7.31
C PRO A 84 3.92 13.50 8.02
N GLN A 85 4.64 14.44 7.41
CA GLN A 85 4.88 15.77 7.99
C GLN A 85 3.85 16.81 7.58
N LEU A 86 2.85 16.44 6.77
CA LEU A 86 1.79 17.39 6.39
C LEU A 86 1.01 17.84 7.62
N PRO A 87 0.79 19.15 7.79
CA PRO A 87 0.00 19.65 8.92
C PRO A 87 -1.44 19.15 8.89
N ALA A 88 -1.99 18.94 10.09
CA ALA A 88 -3.37 18.46 10.21
C ALA A 88 -4.38 19.41 9.56
N VAL A 89 -4.10 20.71 9.58
CA VAL A 89 -4.97 21.72 8.97
C VAL A 89 -5.12 21.47 7.48
N LEU A 90 -4.01 21.18 6.78
CA LEU A 90 -4.04 20.88 5.36
C LEU A 90 -4.76 19.57 5.08
N LEU A 91 -4.55 18.56 5.92
CA LEU A 91 -5.22 17.27 5.75
C LEU A 91 -6.72 17.39 5.95
N GLN A 92 -7.16 18.19 6.93
CA GLN A 92 -8.58 18.42 7.16
C GLN A 92 -9.25 19.09 5.96
N ALA A 93 -8.51 19.94 5.25
CA ALA A 93 -9.02 20.60 4.05
C ALA A 93 -9.06 19.70 2.84
N LEU A 94 -8.05 18.83 2.70
CA LEU A 94 -7.87 18.00 1.50
C LEU A 94 -8.69 16.71 1.51
N LEU A 95 -8.71 16.01 2.64
CA LEU A 95 -9.27 14.66 2.69
C LEU A 95 -10.76 14.58 2.30
N PRO A 96 -11.63 15.51 2.74
CA PRO A 96 -13.04 15.44 2.34
C PRO A 96 -13.25 15.54 0.82
N ALA A 97 -12.36 16.28 0.13
CA ALA A 97 -12.47 16.45 -1.32
C ALA A 97 -11.97 15.24 -2.11
N LEU A 98 -11.24 14.32 -1.49
CA LEU A 98 -10.58 13.23 -2.17
C LEU A 98 -11.29 11.88 -2.06
N THR A 99 -12.37 11.81 -1.31
CA THR A 99 -13.23 10.61 -1.20
C THR A 99 -12.43 9.36 -0.85
N MET A 100 -11.81 9.37 0.32
CA MET A 100 -11.07 8.20 0.82
C MET A 100 -11.98 7.32 1.68
N GLN A 101 -11.82 6.01 1.59
CA GLN A 101 -12.58 5.04 2.39
C GLN A 101 -11.75 4.40 3.48
N HIS A 102 -10.42 4.40 3.36
CA HIS A 102 -9.52 3.76 4.32
C HIS A 102 -8.28 4.61 4.50
N GLN A 103 -7.57 4.37 5.60
CA GLN A 103 -6.24 4.94 5.79
C GLN A 103 -5.27 3.86 6.25
N LEU A 104 -4.03 3.96 5.79
CA LEU A 104 -2.93 3.15 6.25
C LEU A 104 -1.82 4.09 6.69
N VAL A 105 -1.53 4.09 7.98
CA VAL A 105 -0.53 4.99 8.56
C VAL A 105 0.65 4.16 9.05
N LEU A 106 1.77 4.27 8.37
CA LEU A 106 3.01 3.58 8.75
C LEU A 106 3.95 4.49 9.52
N ASN A 107 3.83 5.80 9.32
CA ASN A 107 4.57 6.82 10.05
C ASN A 107 3.64 7.99 10.35
N GLY A 108 3.89 8.64 11.49
CA GLY A 108 3.15 9.85 11.83
C GLY A 108 1.84 9.56 12.53
N ASP A 109 1.03 10.60 12.68
CA ASP A 109 -0.24 10.52 13.40
C ASP A 109 -1.36 10.02 12.51
N VAL A 110 -2.40 9.48 13.13
CA VAL A 110 -3.63 9.06 12.44
C VAL A 110 -4.23 10.28 11.72
N LEU A 111 -4.73 10.04 10.51
CA LEU A 111 -5.33 11.10 9.71
C LEU A 111 -6.65 11.56 10.30
N PRO A 112 -7.00 12.85 10.15
CA PRO A 112 -8.30 13.35 10.63
C PRO A 112 -9.45 12.75 9.83
N GLY A 113 -10.65 12.69 10.44
CA GLY A 113 -11.87 12.32 9.73
C GLY A 113 -12.35 10.90 9.95
N ASN A 114 -11.87 10.20 10.93
CA ASN A 114 -12.38 8.87 11.33
C ASN A 114 -12.39 7.83 10.21
N LEU A 115 -11.42 7.88 9.30
CA LEU A 115 -11.30 6.85 8.28
C LEU A 115 -10.95 5.49 8.92
N PRO A 116 -11.57 4.40 8.48
CA PRO A 116 -11.18 3.08 8.95
C PRO A 116 -9.69 2.84 8.70
N MET A 117 -9.00 2.33 9.72
CA MET A 117 -7.56 2.13 9.66
C MET A 117 -7.24 0.72 9.24
N LEU A 118 -6.36 0.58 8.24
CA LEU A 118 -5.83 -0.70 7.80
C LEU A 118 -4.60 -1.06 8.63
N THR A 119 -4.34 -2.34 8.77
CA THR A 119 -3.14 -2.85 9.44
C THR A 119 -2.37 -3.76 8.50
N LEU A 120 -1.07 -3.88 8.76
CA LEU A 120 -0.20 -4.81 8.02
C LEU A 120 -0.31 -6.19 8.66
N GLN A 121 -1.16 -6.99 8.13
CA GLN A 121 -1.40 -8.35 8.65
C GLN A 121 -1.01 -9.39 7.62
#